data_dacfd29f6c9aa2e5a6b13a920e473f65
#
_entry.id   dacfd29f6c9aa2e5a6b13a920e473f65
#
_cell.length_a   1.000
_cell.length_b   1.000
_cell.length_c   1.000
_cell.angle_alpha   90.00
_cell.angle_beta   90.00
_cell.angle_gamma   90.00
#
_symmetry.space_group_name_H-M   'P 1'
#
loop_
_entity.id
_entity.type
_entity.pdbx_description
1 polymer ?
#
loop_
_entity_poly.entity_id
_entity_poly.type
_entity_poly.pdbx_seq_one_letter_code
_entity_poly.pdbx_strand_id
1 'polypeptide(L)'
;MYALVGGSIVLNALFPGEGRNTWDNLWESAEVFGVNALITSSLKMAVGRTRPSGGTHSFPSGHTSSAFAGASMLDDNFGGAIGVSAYGLAGLTGYSRIESGAHYPSDVLAGAAIGILTAGVLDALHWGRGPEPHGIADGGLRFEVEPLGDRGALVGFSFGY
;
A
#
# COMPACT_ATOMS: atom_id res chain seq x y z
N MET A 1 -5.91 -6.07 -11.23
CA MET A 1 -5.77 -4.86 -10.42
C MET A 1 -7.09 -4.37 -9.87
N TYR A 2 -8.06 -4.01 -10.72
CA TYR A 2 -9.34 -3.44 -10.25
C TYR A 2 -10.09 -4.33 -9.26
N ALA A 3 -9.97 -5.65 -9.39
CA ALA A 3 -10.58 -6.59 -8.44
C ALA A 3 -9.96 -6.50 -7.04
N LEU A 4 -8.65 -6.26 -6.94
CA LEU A 4 -7.97 -6.17 -5.65
C LEU A 4 -8.23 -4.81 -5.00
N VAL A 5 -8.15 -3.72 -5.76
CA VAL A 5 -8.46 -2.37 -5.28
C VAL A 5 -9.95 -2.25 -4.91
N GLY A 6 -10.85 -2.68 -5.80
CA GLY A 6 -12.29 -2.68 -5.51
C GLY A 6 -12.65 -3.62 -4.36
N GLY A 7 -12.00 -4.78 -4.30
CA GLY A 7 -12.20 -5.75 -3.21
C GLY A 7 -11.76 -5.20 -1.86
N SER A 8 -10.62 -4.52 -1.78
CA SER A 8 -10.16 -3.88 -0.53
C SER A 8 -11.13 -2.80 -0.05
N ILE A 9 -11.59 -1.92 -0.95
CA ILE A 9 -12.58 -0.89 -0.62
C ILE A 9 -13.88 -1.51 -0.10
N VAL A 10 -14.39 -2.52 -0.80
CA VAL A 10 -15.65 -3.18 -0.42
C VAL A 10 -15.51 -3.92 0.91
N LEU A 11 -14.43 -4.67 1.12
CA LEU A 11 -14.21 -5.37 2.38
C LEU A 11 -14.06 -4.40 3.55
N ASN A 12 -13.28 -3.33 3.39
CA ASN A 12 -13.14 -2.31 4.42
C ASN A 12 -14.45 -1.59 4.72
N ALA A 13 -15.30 -1.36 3.72
CA ALA A 13 -16.59 -0.71 3.91
C ALA A 13 -17.62 -1.63 4.60
N LEU A 14 -17.64 -2.92 4.26
CA LEU A 14 -18.62 -3.88 4.80
C LEU A 14 -18.26 -4.39 6.19
N PHE A 15 -16.97 -4.44 6.52
CA PHE A 15 -16.45 -4.98 7.78
C PHE A 15 -15.54 -3.93 8.43
N PRO A 16 -16.10 -2.81 8.93
CA PRO A 16 -15.31 -1.81 9.63
C PRO A 16 -14.74 -2.44 10.91
N GLY A 17 -13.44 -2.20 11.18
CA GLY A 17 -12.78 -2.63 12.41
C GLY A 17 -13.42 -2.01 13.67
N GLU A 18 -13.02 -2.45 14.86
CA GLU A 18 -13.55 -1.95 16.13
C GLU A 18 -13.40 -0.42 16.22
N GLY A 19 -14.51 0.25 16.59
CA GLY A 19 -14.57 1.70 16.76
C GLY A 19 -14.65 2.51 15.46
N ARG A 20 -14.80 1.87 14.30
CA ARG A 20 -14.89 2.54 12.98
C ARG A 20 -16.27 2.34 12.36
N ASN A 21 -16.66 3.27 11.53
CA ASN A 21 -17.86 3.15 10.71
C ASN A 21 -17.50 3.03 9.22
N THR A 22 -18.47 2.62 8.42
CA THR A 22 -18.31 2.47 6.97
C THR A 22 -17.79 3.73 6.28
N TRP A 23 -18.24 4.91 6.74
CA TRP A 23 -17.82 6.18 6.14
C TRP A 23 -16.35 6.50 6.38
N ASP A 24 -15.84 6.21 7.59
CA ASP A 24 -14.42 6.39 7.91
C ASP A 24 -13.53 5.53 6.99
N ASN A 25 -13.91 4.27 6.80
CA ASN A 25 -13.17 3.37 5.94
C ASN A 25 -13.25 3.72 4.45
N LEU A 26 -14.39 4.22 3.98
CA LEU A 26 -14.52 4.70 2.60
C LEU A 26 -13.68 5.96 2.39
N TRP A 27 -13.66 6.87 3.37
CA TRP A 27 -12.87 8.09 3.31
C TRP A 27 -11.37 7.79 3.31
N GLU A 28 -10.91 6.92 4.21
CA GLU A 28 -9.53 6.42 4.22
C GLU A 28 -9.14 5.80 2.88
N SER A 29 -10.00 4.93 2.33
CA SER A 29 -9.75 4.32 1.03
C SER A 29 -9.59 5.37 -0.08
N ALA A 30 -10.47 6.36 -0.11
CA ALA A 30 -10.43 7.45 -1.09
C ALA A 30 -9.14 8.27 -0.95
N GLU A 31 -8.71 8.55 0.27
CA GLU A 31 -7.50 9.29 0.57
C GLU A 31 -6.25 8.49 0.18
N VAL A 32 -6.12 7.26 0.63
CA VAL A 32 -4.97 6.39 0.31
C VAL A 32 -4.81 6.21 -1.20
N PHE A 33 -5.87 5.83 -1.90
CA PHE A 33 -5.79 5.65 -3.35
C PHE A 33 -5.62 6.96 -4.11
N GLY A 34 -6.21 8.06 -3.63
CA GLY A 34 -6.06 9.40 -4.21
C GLY A 34 -4.62 9.92 -4.10
N VAL A 35 -4.04 9.88 -2.91
CA VAL A 35 -2.65 10.31 -2.67
C VAL A 35 -1.68 9.40 -3.41
N ASN A 36 -1.88 8.08 -3.36
CA ASN A 36 -1.06 7.12 -4.09
C ASN A 36 -1.09 7.36 -5.61
N ALA A 37 -2.27 7.64 -6.17
CA ALA A 37 -2.41 7.96 -7.59
C ALA A 37 -1.71 9.29 -7.94
N LEU A 38 -1.79 10.30 -7.08
CA LEU A 38 -1.13 11.59 -7.26
C LEU A 38 0.39 11.42 -7.27
N ILE A 39 0.95 10.72 -6.28
CA ILE A 39 2.39 10.46 -6.19
C ILE A 39 2.88 9.69 -7.42
N THR A 40 2.22 8.57 -7.76
CA THR A 40 2.63 7.75 -8.90
C THR A 40 2.52 8.47 -10.23
N SER A 41 1.47 9.28 -10.42
CA SER A 41 1.30 10.05 -11.66
C SER A 41 2.33 11.17 -11.79
N SER A 42 2.63 11.87 -10.70
CA SER A 42 3.67 12.91 -10.67
C SER A 42 5.04 12.34 -11.00
N LEU A 43 5.40 11.20 -10.38
CA LEU A 43 6.66 10.52 -10.68
C LEU A 43 6.72 9.98 -12.11
N LYS A 44 5.62 9.49 -12.67
CA LYS A 44 5.53 9.07 -14.08
C LYS A 44 5.85 10.21 -15.02
N MET A 45 5.29 11.38 -14.79
CA MET A 45 5.54 12.57 -15.61
C MET A 45 6.97 13.08 -15.44
N ALA A 46 7.49 13.09 -14.22
CA ALA A 46 8.83 13.59 -13.93
C ALA A 46 9.93 12.70 -14.52
N VAL A 47 9.79 11.37 -14.45
CA VAL A 47 10.82 10.42 -14.88
C VAL A 47 10.71 10.09 -16.38
N GLY A 48 9.49 9.98 -16.93
CA GLY A 48 9.25 9.74 -18.35
C GLY A 48 9.86 8.45 -18.92
N ARG A 49 10.21 7.45 -18.09
CA ARG A 49 10.92 6.22 -18.48
C ARG A 49 10.18 5.43 -19.55
N THR A 50 10.89 4.99 -20.58
CA THR A 50 10.34 4.08 -21.60
C THR A 50 10.09 2.68 -21.03
N ARG A 51 8.98 2.05 -21.41
CA ARG A 51 8.63 0.67 -21.03
C ARG A 51 9.44 -0.35 -21.80
N PRO A 52 9.63 -1.59 -21.28
CA PRO A 52 10.21 -2.68 -22.04
C PRO A 52 9.52 -2.90 -23.39
N SER A 53 8.19 -2.75 -23.44
CA SER A 53 7.38 -2.88 -24.68
C SER A 53 7.41 -1.66 -25.61
N GLY A 54 8.18 -0.59 -25.29
CA GLY A 54 8.31 0.60 -26.13
C GLY A 54 7.34 1.76 -25.80
N GLY A 55 6.39 1.57 -24.87
CA GLY A 55 5.51 2.66 -24.41
C GLY A 55 6.24 3.63 -23.45
N THR A 56 5.59 4.76 -23.15
CA THR A 56 6.13 5.78 -22.22
C THR A 56 5.64 5.58 -20.78
N HIS A 57 6.26 6.31 -19.83
CA HIS A 57 5.84 6.41 -18.43
C HIS A 57 5.84 5.05 -17.70
N SER A 58 6.96 4.33 -17.80
CA SER A 58 7.14 3.05 -17.11
C SER A 58 7.23 3.21 -15.59
N PHE A 59 8.04 4.14 -15.11
CA PHE A 59 8.34 4.31 -13.69
C PHE A 59 7.43 5.35 -13.01
N PRO A 60 6.96 5.06 -11.80
CA PRO A 60 6.82 3.76 -11.16
C PRO A 60 5.60 2.97 -11.67
N SER A 61 5.46 1.68 -11.26
CA SER A 61 4.28 0.89 -11.62
C SER A 61 3.06 1.27 -10.79
N GLY A 62 2.10 2.01 -11.39
CA GLY A 62 0.88 2.42 -10.70
C GLY A 62 -0.06 1.25 -10.37
N HIS A 63 -0.08 0.17 -11.18
CA HIS A 63 -0.86 -1.03 -10.87
C HIS A 63 -0.33 -1.74 -9.63
N THR A 64 0.98 -1.85 -9.51
CA THR A 64 1.63 -2.44 -8.35
C THR A 64 1.43 -1.56 -7.11
N SER A 65 1.62 -0.25 -7.26
CA SER A 65 1.45 0.70 -6.16
C SER A 65 0.04 0.63 -5.56
N SER A 66 -1.00 0.69 -6.39
CA SER A 66 -2.39 0.57 -5.91
C SER A 66 -2.69 -0.82 -5.32
N ALA A 67 -2.11 -1.88 -5.87
CA ALA A 67 -2.31 -3.23 -5.33
C ALA A 67 -1.68 -3.37 -3.93
N PHE A 68 -0.48 -2.85 -3.73
CA PHE A 68 0.19 -2.88 -2.43
C PHE A 68 -0.44 -1.92 -1.42
N ALA A 69 -0.94 -0.76 -1.84
CA ALA A 69 -1.70 0.11 -0.96
C ALA A 69 -2.98 -0.58 -0.45
N GLY A 70 -3.73 -1.23 -1.34
CA GLY A 70 -4.90 -2.02 -0.94
C GLY A 70 -4.56 -3.22 -0.05
N ALA A 71 -3.41 -3.87 -0.27
CA ALA A 71 -2.94 -4.96 0.58
C ALA A 71 -2.57 -4.47 1.98
N SER A 72 -1.88 -3.32 2.10
CA SER A 72 -1.61 -2.69 3.40
C SER A 72 -2.89 -2.39 4.16
N MET A 73 -3.88 -1.76 3.53
CA MET A 73 -5.16 -1.47 4.18
C MET A 73 -5.89 -2.73 4.66
N LEU A 74 -5.83 -3.83 3.89
CA LEU A 74 -6.41 -5.10 4.32
C LEU A 74 -5.64 -5.73 5.47
N ASP A 75 -4.32 -5.61 5.48
CA ASP A 75 -3.48 -6.09 6.57
C ASP A 75 -3.74 -5.30 7.85
N ASP A 76 -3.80 -3.97 7.76
CA ASP A 76 -4.06 -3.07 8.88
C ASP A 76 -5.45 -3.30 9.51
N ASN A 77 -6.46 -3.61 8.70
CA ASN A 77 -7.83 -3.81 9.20
C ASN A 77 -8.15 -5.25 9.62
N PHE A 78 -7.56 -6.25 8.97
CA PHE A 78 -7.91 -7.65 9.19
C PHE A 78 -6.74 -8.52 9.65
N GLY A 79 -5.49 -8.07 9.43
CA GLY A 79 -4.28 -8.80 9.80
C GLY A 79 -4.18 -10.23 9.25
N GLY A 80 -3.23 -10.99 9.82
CA GLY A 80 -3.13 -12.44 9.68
C GLY A 80 -3.20 -12.98 8.24
N ALA A 81 -4.03 -14.00 8.03
CA ALA A 81 -4.13 -14.70 6.75
C ALA A 81 -4.68 -13.81 5.62
N ILE A 82 -5.51 -12.81 5.95
CA ILE A 82 -6.08 -11.89 4.95
C ILE A 82 -5.00 -10.95 4.44
N GLY A 83 -4.21 -10.35 5.32
CA GLY A 83 -3.08 -9.49 4.96
C GLY A 83 -2.05 -10.23 4.10
N VAL A 84 -1.59 -11.40 4.55
CA VAL A 84 -0.64 -12.24 3.80
C VAL A 84 -1.18 -12.59 2.42
N SER A 85 -2.45 -12.97 2.31
CA SER A 85 -3.08 -13.29 1.03
C SER A 85 -3.17 -12.07 0.11
N ALA A 86 -3.50 -10.89 0.67
CA ALA A 86 -3.57 -9.63 -0.07
C ALA A 86 -2.21 -9.22 -0.63
N TYR A 87 -1.14 -9.32 0.17
CA TYR A 87 0.24 -9.07 -0.31
C TYR A 87 0.68 -10.09 -1.37
N GLY A 88 0.28 -11.36 -1.23
CA GLY A 88 0.52 -12.37 -2.26
C GLY A 88 -0.12 -11.99 -3.61
N LEU A 89 -1.37 -11.55 -3.60
CA LEU A 89 -2.08 -11.07 -4.80
C LEU A 89 -1.48 -9.78 -5.36
N ALA A 90 -1.02 -8.87 -4.50
CA ALA A 90 -0.31 -7.67 -4.92
C ALA A 90 1.03 -8.02 -5.60
N GLY A 91 1.77 -8.99 -5.06
CA GLY A 91 2.99 -9.52 -5.67
C GLY A 91 2.73 -10.14 -7.04
N LEU A 92 1.68 -10.96 -7.18
CA LEU A 92 1.25 -11.51 -8.48
C LEU A 92 0.86 -10.41 -9.46
N THR A 93 0.22 -9.34 -8.98
CA THR A 93 -0.06 -8.16 -9.83
C THR A 93 1.24 -7.55 -10.35
N GLY A 94 2.24 -7.33 -9.48
CA GLY A 94 3.55 -6.81 -9.87
C GLY A 94 4.25 -7.73 -10.87
N TYR A 95 4.28 -9.03 -10.62
CA TYR A 95 4.86 -10.02 -11.51
C TYR A 95 4.22 -9.98 -12.91
N SER A 96 2.90 -9.92 -12.97
CA SER A 96 2.18 -9.83 -14.25
C SER A 96 2.55 -8.57 -15.06
N ARG A 97 2.97 -7.48 -14.41
CA ARG A 97 3.43 -6.25 -15.11
C ARG A 97 4.81 -6.43 -15.72
N ILE A 98 5.67 -7.25 -15.11
CA ILE A 98 6.98 -7.61 -15.66
C ILE A 98 6.79 -8.53 -16.86
N GLU A 99 6.03 -9.61 -16.71
CA GLU A 99 5.75 -10.58 -17.78
C GLU A 99 5.12 -9.95 -19.02
N SER A 100 4.21 -8.98 -18.84
CA SER A 100 3.59 -8.26 -19.95
C SER A 100 4.51 -7.23 -20.63
N GLY A 101 5.75 -7.06 -20.18
CA GLY A 101 6.66 -6.03 -20.69
C GLY A 101 6.20 -4.60 -20.42
N ALA A 102 5.22 -4.42 -19.51
CA ALA A 102 4.70 -3.10 -19.18
C ALA A 102 5.63 -2.31 -18.26
N HIS A 103 6.39 -3.00 -17.41
CA HIS A 103 7.25 -2.42 -16.39
C HIS A 103 8.51 -3.23 -16.18
N TYR A 104 9.60 -2.55 -15.79
CA TYR A 104 10.81 -3.20 -15.30
C TYR A 104 10.62 -3.67 -13.84
N PRO A 105 11.40 -4.65 -13.37
CA PRO A 105 11.37 -5.07 -11.96
C PRO A 105 11.55 -3.90 -10.98
N SER A 106 12.43 -2.94 -11.29
CA SER A 106 12.63 -1.74 -10.48
C SER A 106 11.40 -0.84 -10.38
N ASP A 107 10.59 -0.75 -11.46
CA ASP A 107 9.35 0.03 -11.46
C ASP A 107 8.29 -0.62 -10.57
N VAL A 108 8.28 -1.94 -10.53
CA VAL A 108 7.40 -2.77 -9.69
C VAL A 108 7.79 -2.62 -8.22
N LEU A 109 9.09 -2.74 -7.89
CA LEU A 109 9.58 -2.57 -6.52
C LEU A 109 9.31 -1.15 -5.99
N ALA A 110 9.58 -0.13 -6.81
CA ALA A 110 9.27 1.25 -6.45
C ALA A 110 7.76 1.46 -6.25
N GLY A 111 6.93 0.86 -7.12
CA GLY A 111 5.48 0.90 -6.97
C GLY A 111 5.01 0.25 -5.67
N ALA A 112 5.54 -0.94 -5.33
CA ALA A 112 5.23 -1.62 -4.09
C ALA A 112 5.57 -0.76 -2.85
N ALA A 113 6.78 -0.20 -2.82
CA ALA A 113 7.22 0.68 -1.75
C ALA A 113 6.32 1.92 -1.61
N ILE A 114 5.97 2.59 -2.72
CA ILE A 114 5.07 3.75 -2.70
C ILE A 114 3.69 3.36 -2.14
N GLY A 115 3.13 2.22 -2.55
CA GLY A 115 1.83 1.76 -2.07
C GLY A 115 1.81 1.52 -0.57
N ILE A 116 2.78 0.77 -0.05
CA ILE A 116 2.92 0.46 1.38
C ILE A 116 3.13 1.76 2.19
N LEU A 117 4.07 2.60 1.76
CA LEU A 117 4.37 3.84 2.48
C LEU A 117 3.19 4.81 2.48
N THR A 118 2.46 4.93 1.37
CA THR A 118 1.29 5.82 1.31
C THR A 118 0.21 5.37 2.29
N ALA A 119 -0.13 4.08 2.31
CA ALA A 119 -1.12 3.55 3.24
C ALA A 119 -0.67 3.72 4.70
N GLY A 120 0.53 3.26 5.04
CA GLY A 120 1.03 3.31 6.42
C GLY A 120 1.23 4.74 6.96
N VAL A 121 1.71 5.68 6.14
CA VAL A 121 1.87 7.09 6.57
C VAL A 121 0.51 7.74 6.80
N LEU A 122 -0.47 7.53 5.92
CA LEU A 122 -1.80 8.12 6.09
C LEU A 122 -2.54 7.51 7.29
N ASP A 123 -2.42 6.21 7.51
CA ASP A 123 -2.94 5.56 8.70
C ASP A 123 -2.34 6.17 9.97
N ALA A 124 -1.03 6.30 10.05
CA ALA A 124 -0.34 6.88 11.19
C ALA A 124 -0.72 8.34 11.45
N LEU A 125 -0.92 9.14 10.40
CA LEU A 125 -1.23 10.57 10.53
C LEU A 125 -2.69 10.85 10.93
N HIS A 126 -3.65 10.11 10.39
CA HIS A 126 -5.06 10.42 10.54
C HIS A 126 -5.77 9.56 11.57
N TRP A 127 -5.31 8.34 11.76
CA TRP A 127 -6.01 7.37 12.59
C TRP A 127 -5.26 7.03 13.87
N GLY A 128 -4.03 7.55 14.03
CA GLY A 128 -3.22 7.39 15.24
C GLY A 128 -2.92 5.94 15.59
N ARG A 129 -3.18 5.05 14.65
CA ARG A 129 -2.76 3.67 14.75
C ARG A 129 -1.27 3.63 14.43
N GLY A 130 -0.45 3.91 15.43
CA GLY A 130 0.83 3.24 15.41
C GLY A 130 0.52 1.75 15.21
N PRO A 131 1.42 0.95 14.60
CA PRO A 131 1.15 -0.45 14.35
C PRO A 131 0.73 -1.13 15.65
N GLU A 132 -0.59 -1.20 15.89
CA GLU A 132 -1.13 -2.06 16.91
C GLU A 132 -0.68 -3.46 16.54
N PRO A 133 -0.08 -4.22 17.46
CA PRO A 133 0.30 -5.58 17.19
C PRO A 133 -0.97 -6.41 17.04
N HIS A 134 -1.58 -6.41 15.85
CA HIS A 134 -2.53 -7.45 15.52
C HIS A 134 -1.75 -8.74 15.57
N GLY A 135 -2.06 -9.54 16.59
CA GLY A 135 -1.36 -10.77 16.88
C GLY A 135 -1.38 -11.75 15.73
N ILE A 136 -0.47 -11.54 14.79
CA ILE A 136 0.10 -12.65 14.07
C ILE A 136 1.10 -13.22 15.05
N ALA A 137 0.90 -14.44 15.45
CA ALA A 137 1.94 -15.21 16.05
C ALA A 137 3.20 -14.99 15.22
N ASP A 138 4.10 -14.15 15.75
CA ASP A 138 5.51 -14.10 15.51
C ASP A 138 5.99 -14.23 14.06
N GLY A 139 6.33 -13.11 13.42
CA GLY A 139 7.13 -13.11 12.21
C GLY A 139 6.81 -12.10 11.11
N GLY A 140 6.18 -10.96 11.39
CA GLY A 140 5.88 -9.93 10.40
C GLY A 140 6.87 -8.76 10.40
N LEU A 141 7.04 -8.13 9.24
CA LEU A 141 7.75 -6.85 9.10
C LEU A 141 6.86 -5.75 9.69
N ARG A 142 7.36 -5.07 10.71
CA ARG A 142 6.66 -3.94 11.36
C ARG A 142 7.30 -2.64 10.94
N PHE A 143 6.46 -1.67 10.59
CA PHE A 143 6.84 -0.28 10.45
C PHE A 143 6.54 0.43 11.76
N GLU A 144 7.54 1.04 12.36
CA GLU A 144 7.37 1.89 13.54
C GLU A 144 7.63 3.33 13.16
N VAL A 145 6.65 4.19 13.46
CA VAL A 145 6.80 5.64 13.34
C VAL A 145 6.78 6.21 14.75
N GLU A 146 7.96 6.53 15.29
CA GLU A 146 8.05 7.22 16.59
C GLU A 146 8.01 8.74 16.38
N PRO A 147 7.02 9.43 16.95
CA PRO A 147 7.00 10.89 16.91
C PRO A 147 8.13 11.46 17.79
N LEU A 148 8.99 12.30 17.22
CA LEU A 148 10.08 13.02 17.91
C LEU A 148 9.62 14.38 18.46
N GLY A 149 8.37 14.51 18.88
CA GLY A 149 7.80 15.79 19.30
C GLY A 149 7.84 16.82 18.17
N ASP A 150 8.23 18.06 18.48
CA ASP A 150 8.25 19.16 17.50
C ASP A 150 9.33 19.02 16.39
N ARG A 151 10.11 17.94 16.37
CA ARG A 151 11.27 17.75 15.49
C ARG A 151 11.06 16.73 14.36
N GLY A 152 9.85 16.18 14.20
CA GLY A 152 9.56 15.20 13.15
C GLY A 152 9.25 13.80 13.67
N ALA A 153 9.36 12.80 12.82
CA ALA A 153 9.12 11.41 13.15
C ALA A 153 10.26 10.52 12.66
N LEU A 154 10.61 9.52 13.44
CA LEU A 154 11.51 8.43 13.06
C LEU A 154 10.69 7.29 12.46
N VAL A 155 11.10 6.83 11.27
CA VAL A 155 10.52 5.64 10.66
C VAL A 155 11.49 4.48 10.88
N GLY A 156 11.05 3.49 11.63
CA GLY A 156 11.78 2.27 11.91
C GLY A 156 11.14 1.04 11.27
N PHE A 157 11.93 -0.03 11.13
CA PHE A 157 11.45 -1.34 10.72
C PHE A 157 11.86 -2.33 11.79
N SER A 158 10.91 -3.10 12.31
CA SER A 158 11.20 -4.19 13.23
C SER A 158 10.64 -5.52 12.71
N PHE A 159 11.34 -6.61 13.01
CA PHE A 159 10.84 -7.96 12.79
C PHE A 159 10.42 -8.53 14.15
N GLY A 160 9.16 -8.90 14.30
CA GLY A 160 8.70 -9.69 15.47
C GLY A 160 9.24 -11.12 15.36
N TYR A 161 9.79 -11.63 16.45
CA TYR A 161 10.20 -13.03 16.62
C TYR A 161 9.09 -13.81 17.30
#